data_faa53a732c25dae8a0b28b6f792ed7b6
#
_entry.id   faa53a732c25dae8a0b28b6f792ed7b6
#
_cell.length_a   1.000
_cell.length_b   1.000
_cell.length_c   1.000
_cell.angle_alpha   90.00
_cell.angle_beta   90.00
_cell.angle_gamma   90.00
#
_symmetry.space_group_name_H-M   'P 1'
#
loop_
_entity.id
_entity.type
_entity.pdbx_description
1 polymer ?
#
loop_
_entity_poly.entity_id
_entity_poly.type
_entity_poly.pdbx_seq_one_letter_code
_entity_poly.pdbx_strand_id
1 'polypeptide(L)'
;MRFEASEQYAKALKSGLKYQKNALTQGTEPYPAVLDELEADYEISGRVDLGVLHIPVELIVGTCSAGRIAALAGNFMPLLDPDTEFAAKWIRLCEAHLEEGIRDPIQVFEFLGKFYVQEGNKRVSVLKSYDAPTVAANVVRVMPARTDRPEVQHYYEFLQFYKLSGLYGLHFEKAGGFAKLQAALGMTEDHVWTEEERRSFRSGFSRFQEAYSKMKQQPATSAEALLVWLQVFQFSEIKETPMPELVERVAKLWPDMKLQSQPDAPAIEVEPVLPEKDKGLVSKLITAVSQPDRVRVAFIYGFDPKISAWTRAHDLGRQAMEAALGDRVEAACYVAEDRDYFAAMTKAVEDGAKLIFATTAPMIDACRRLAALNPGVRVFNCALSQPYTGVTMYNCRVYETKFITGAIAGAMTRNDRVGYVSSYPIFGEPAAINAFALGARMVNPRVRVELRWSCTSRDCADELRRRGVTVISNRDAAGPDADPWDFELGTFMENAAGELVPLALPR
;
A
#
# COMPACT_ATOMS: atom_id res chain seq x y z
N MET A 1 -20.97 42.67 13.16
CA MET A 1 -21.67 41.49 12.60
C MET A 1 -22.18 41.74 11.20
N ARG A 2 -23.09 42.68 10.89
CA ARG A 2 -23.59 42.88 9.52
C ARG A 2 -22.51 43.26 8.50
N PHE A 3 -21.55 44.09 8.86
CA PHE A 3 -20.41 44.45 8.03
C PHE A 3 -19.52 43.21 7.76
N GLU A 4 -19.22 42.45 8.78
CA GLU A 4 -18.42 41.21 8.70
C GLU A 4 -19.13 40.14 7.87
N ALA A 5 -20.44 39.94 8.03
CA ALA A 5 -21.24 39.04 7.22
C ALA A 5 -21.28 39.46 5.74
N SER A 6 -21.34 40.78 5.45
CA SER A 6 -21.27 41.29 4.07
C SER A 6 -19.90 41.12 3.46
N GLU A 7 -18.83 41.30 4.25
CA GLU A 7 -17.46 41.04 3.80
C GLU A 7 -17.26 39.57 3.52
N GLN A 8 -17.80 38.67 4.36
CA GLN A 8 -17.73 37.22 4.15
C GLN A 8 -18.49 36.80 2.87
N TYR A 9 -19.68 37.43 2.61
CA TYR A 9 -20.37 37.19 1.34
C TYR A 9 -19.52 37.57 0.13
N ALA A 10 -18.85 38.73 0.18
CA ALA A 10 -17.96 39.15 -0.93
C ALA A 10 -16.79 38.19 -1.15
N LYS A 11 -16.20 37.65 -0.07
CA LYS A 11 -15.15 36.64 -0.15
C LYS A 11 -15.70 35.34 -0.75
N ALA A 12 -16.86 34.89 -0.29
CA ALA A 12 -17.54 33.68 -0.79
C ALA A 12 -17.92 33.81 -2.28
N LEU A 13 -18.47 34.96 -2.70
CA LEU A 13 -18.78 35.26 -4.08
C LEU A 13 -17.54 35.17 -4.99
N LYS A 14 -16.44 35.80 -4.57
CA LYS A 14 -15.17 35.73 -5.31
C LYS A 14 -14.68 34.31 -5.45
N SER A 15 -14.82 33.48 -4.40
CA SER A 15 -14.48 32.06 -4.42
C SER A 15 -15.37 31.27 -5.37
N GLY A 16 -16.70 31.52 -5.37
CA GLY A 16 -17.66 30.90 -6.27
C GLY A 16 -17.36 31.18 -7.74
N LEU A 17 -17.18 32.47 -8.08
CA LEU A 17 -16.85 32.90 -9.44
C LEU A 17 -15.51 32.33 -9.93
N LYS A 18 -14.52 32.25 -9.05
CA LYS A 18 -13.24 31.60 -9.37
C LYS A 18 -13.40 30.10 -9.65
N TYR A 19 -14.19 29.41 -8.82
CA TYR A 19 -14.50 27.98 -9.01
C TYR A 19 -15.19 27.76 -10.36
N GLN A 20 -16.25 28.50 -10.63
CA GLN A 20 -17.02 28.43 -11.88
C GLN A 20 -16.13 28.63 -13.11
N LYS A 21 -15.30 29.68 -13.10
CA LYS A 21 -14.34 29.95 -14.19
C LYS A 21 -13.36 28.80 -14.41
N ASN A 22 -12.81 28.25 -13.34
CA ASN A 22 -11.87 27.14 -13.43
C ASN A 22 -12.54 25.87 -13.97
N ALA A 23 -13.76 25.54 -13.49
CA ALA A 23 -14.53 24.39 -13.97
C ALA A 23 -14.82 24.50 -15.47
N LEU A 24 -15.29 25.66 -15.93
CA LEU A 24 -15.54 25.91 -17.36
C LEU A 24 -14.27 25.80 -18.21
N THR A 25 -13.12 26.26 -17.69
CA THR A 25 -11.83 26.15 -18.38
C THR A 25 -11.36 24.69 -18.49
N GLN A 26 -11.68 23.88 -17.49
CA GLN A 26 -11.31 22.45 -17.43
C GLN A 26 -12.34 21.54 -18.10
N GLY A 27 -13.48 22.06 -18.55
CA GLY A 27 -14.57 21.29 -19.13
C GLY A 27 -15.32 20.41 -18.10
N THR A 28 -15.30 20.81 -16.82
CA THR A 28 -16.01 20.15 -15.73
C THR A 28 -17.28 20.91 -15.33
N GLU A 29 -18.20 20.25 -14.61
CA GLU A 29 -19.47 20.85 -14.19
C GLU A 29 -19.23 21.99 -13.20
N PRO A 30 -19.70 23.23 -13.48
CA PRO A 30 -19.47 24.38 -12.63
C PRO A 30 -20.46 24.52 -11.47
N TYR A 31 -21.54 23.73 -11.46
CA TYR A 31 -22.63 23.79 -10.50
C TYR A 31 -22.64 22.57 -9.56
N PRO A 32 -23.39 22.60 -8.44
CA PRO A 32 -23.55 21.44 -7.57
C PRO A 32 -24.22 20.28 -8.34
N ALA A 33 -23.80 19.04 -8.05
CA ALA A 33 -24.41 17.86 -8.64
C ALA A 33 -25.92 17.76 -8.30
N VAL A 34 -26.72 17.20 -9.18
CA VAL A 34 -28.17 17.03 -9.01
C VAL A 34 -28.49 15.56 -8.78
N LEU A 35 -29.09 15.27 -7.61
CA LEU A 35 -29.42 13.89 -7.24
C LEU A 35 -30.43 13.24 -8.21
N ASP A 36 -31.49 13.98 -8.58
CA ASP A 36 -32.52 13.47 -9.48
C ASP A 36 -31.94 13.00 -10.83
N GLU A 37 -30.88 13.65 -11.32
CA GLU A 37 -30.17 13.26 -12.53
C GLU A 37 -29.29 12.03 -12.30
N LEU A 38 -28.62 11.95 -11.15
CA LEU A 38 -27.79 10.80 -10.80
C LEU A 38 -28.61 9.54 -10.51
N GLU A 39 -29.74 9.67 -9.80
CA GLU A 39 -30.63 8.54 -9.52
C GLU A 39 -31.17 7.89 -10.81
N ALA A 40 -31.30 8.65 -11.91
CA ALA A 40 -31.80 8.13 -13.18
C ALA A 40 -30.93 7.01 -13.77
N ASP A 41 -29.66 6.96 -13.41
CA ASP A 41 -28.70 5.94 -13.88
C ASP A 41 -28.69 4.68 -13.04
N TYR A 42 -29.48 4.63 -11.94
CA TYR A 42 -29.49 3.53 -10.98
C TYR A 42 -30.92 3.03 -10.74
N GLU A 43 -31.03 1.73 -10.52
CA GLU A 43 -32.24 1.15 -9.95
C GLU A 43 -32.24 1.39 -8.44
N ILE A 44 -33.26 2.05 -7.91
CA ILE A 44 -33.38 2.37 -6.49
C ILE A 44 -34.22 1.28 -5.80
N SER A 45 -33.61 0.58 -4.84
CA SER A 45 -34.26 -0.48 -4.08
C SER A 45 -35.12 0.02 -2.92
N GLY A 46 -34.86 1.26 -2.46
CA GLY A 46 -35.62 1.86 -1.35
C GLY A 46 -34.98 3.12 -0.78
N ARG A 47 -35.67 3.68 0.24
CA ARG A 47 -35.18 4.83 1.00
C ARG A 47 -35.30 4.53 2.48
N VAL A 48 -34.29 4.89 3.28
CA VAL A 48 -34.20 4.62 4.70
C VAL A 48 -34.00 5.94 5.44
N ASP A 49 -34.91 6.27 6.36
CA ASP A 49 -34.77 7.43 7.25
C ASP A 49 -33.75 7.10 8.33
N LEU A 50 -32.69 7.90 8.40
CA LEU A 50 -31.61 7.77 9.40
C LEU A 50 -31.79 8.77 10.58
N GLY A 51 -32.81 9.62 10.54
CA GLY A 51 -33.03 10.66 11.52
C GLY A 51 -31.98 11.79 11.46
N VAL A 52 -31.76 12.42 12.62
CA VAL A 52 -30.81 13.54 12.74
C VAL A 52 -29.39 13.01 12.95
N LEU A 53 -28.50 13.31 12.02
CA LEU A 53 -27.08 12.99 12.10
C LEU A 53 -26.22 14.25 11.99
N HIS A 54 -25.02 14.23 12.57
CA HIS A 54 -23.97 15.22 12.29
C HIS A 54 -23.13 14.71 11.11
N ILE A 55 -23.33 15.31 9.94
CA ILE A 55 -22.65 14.90 8.70
C ILE A 55 -21.48 15.81 8.38
N PRO A 56 -20.37 15.28 7.78
CA PRO A 56 -19.28 16.10 7.31
C PRO A 56 -19.73 17.05 6.19
N VAL A 57 -19.45 18.35 6.35
CA VAL A 57 -19.84 19.38 5.38
C VAL A 57 -19.13 19.18 4.03
N GLU A 58 -17.93 18.61 4.03
CA GLU A 58 -17.17 18.27 2.83
C GLU A 58 -17.86 17.23 1.94
N LEU A 59 -18.62 16.29 2.52
CA LEU A 59 -19.36 15.24 1.80
C LEU A 59 -20.67 15.74 1.20
N ILE A 60 -21.07 17.00 1.44
CA ILE A 60 -22.20 17.65 0.79
C ILE A 60 -21.74 18.14 -0.58
N VAL A 61 -22.14 17.44 -1.64
CA VAL A 61 -21.65 17.67 -3.02
C VAL A 61 -22.69 18.21 -3.97
N GLY A 62 -23.98 18.13 -3.58
CA GLY A 62 -25.04 18.47 -4.50
C GLY A 62 -26.37 18.88 -3.85
N THR A 63 -27.34 19.08 -4.69
CA THR A 63 -28.74 19.39 -4.34
C THR A 63 -29.67 18.34 -4.93
N CYS A 64 -30.88 18.19 -4.40
CA CYS A 64 -31.82 17.19 -4.90
C CYS A 64 -32.29 17.50 -6.31
N SER A 65 -32.63 18.77 -6.60
CA SER A 65 -33.21 19.17 -7.89
C SER A 65 -32.51 20.40 -8.48
N ALA A 66 -32.57 20.52 -9.80
CA ALA A 66 -31.94 21.61 -10.56
C ALA A 66 -32.54 23.02 -10.35
N GLY A 67 -33.65 23.15 -9.61
CA GLY A 67 -34.52 24.32 -9.59
C GLY A 67 -33.89 25.67 -9.19
N ARG A 68 -32.68 25.75 -8.64
CA ARG A 68 -31.94 26.99 -8.33
C ARG A 68 -30.44 26.78 -8.35
N ILE A 69 -29.98 25.86 -9.16
CA ILE A 69 -28.58 25.43 -9.23
C ILE A 69 -27.65 26.61 -9.59
N ALA A 70 -28.09 27.51 -10.45
CA ALA A 70 -27.29 28.62 -10.94
C ALA A 70 -26.98 29.71 -9.88
N ALA A 71 -27.54 29.61 -8.68
CA ALA A 71 -27.24 30.56 -7.59
C ALA A 71 -25.95 30.21 -6.82
N LEU A 72 -25.46 28.97 -6.97
CA LEU A 72 -24.30 28.44 -6.26
C LEU A 72 -23.34 27.75 -7.25
N ALA A 73 -22.05 27.91 -7.00
CA ALA A 73 -21.02 27.11 -7.69
C ALA A 73 -20.94 25.70 -7.10
N GLY A 74 -20.27 24.76 -7.77
CA GLY A 74 -20.11 23.39 -7.30
C GLY A 74 -19.47 23.25 -5.91
N ASN A 75 -18.71 24.24 -5.46
CA ASN A 75 -18.23 24.35 -4.08
C ASN A 75 -19.24 24.97 -3.10
N PHE A 76 -20.49 25.16 -3.49
CA PHE A 76 -21.57 25.81 -2.73
C PHE A 76 -21.35 27.30 -2.45
N MET A 77 -20.35 27.95 -3.01
CA MET A 77 -20.19 29.40 -2.87
C MET A 77 -21.16 30.15 -3.79
N PRO A 78 -21.65 31.34 -3.34
CA PRO A 78 -22.61 32.12 -4.13
C PRO A 78 -22.04 32.58 -5.48
N LEU A 79 -22.95 32.73 -6.46
CA LEU A 79 -22.65 33.26 -7.79
C LEU A 79 -23.44 34.55 -8.10
N LEU A 80 -24.36 34.95 -7.23
CA LEU A 80 -25.27 36.10 -7.43
C LEU A 80 -24.72 37.36 -6.80
N ASP A 81 -25.00 38.49 -7.44
CA ASP A 81 -24.56 39.81 -6.96
C ASP A 81 -25.11 40.16 -5.56
N PRO A 82 -24.42 41.04 -4.80
CA PRO A 82 -24.79 41.44 -3.43
C PRO A 82 -26.16 42.10 -3.29
N ASP A 83 -26.72 42.69 -4.37
CA ASP A 83 -28.00 43.36 -4.39
C ASP A 83 -29.22 42.42 -4.55
N THR A 84 -28.97 41.11 -4.61
CA THR A 84 -30.03 40.13 -4.77
C THR A 84 -30.69 39.72 -3.46
N GLU A 85 -31.95 39.26 -3.54
CA GLU A 85 -32.66 38.67 -2.41
C GLU A 85 -31.91 37.46 -1.84
N PHE A 86 -31.21 36.72 -2.70
CA PHE A 86 -30.36 35.60 -2.29
C PHE A 86 -29.24 36.06 -1.35
N ALA A 87 -28.51 37.11 -1.74
CA ALA A 87 -27.43 37.70 -0.94
C ALA A 87 -27.93 38.22 0.40
N ALA A 88 -29.06 38.94 0.39
CA ALA A 88 -29.65 39.45 1.64
C ALA A 88 -30.01 38.32 2.62
N LYS A 89 -30.57 37.19 2.14
CA LYS A 89 -30.87 36.02 2.97
C LYS A 89 -29.61 35.31 3.45
N TRP A 90 -28.60 35.22 2.59
CA TRP A 90 -27.33 34.59 2.92
C TRP A 90 -26.59 35.37 4.01
N ILE A 91 -26.54 36.71 3.89
CA ILE A 91 -25.92 37.61 4.88
C ILE A 91 -26.62 37.48 6.22
N ARG A 92 -27.96 37.45 6.26
CA ARG A 92 -28.71 37.24 7.52
C ARG A 92 -28.39 35.91 8.19
N LEU A 93 -28.26 34.85 7.42
CA LEU A 93 -27.84 33.54 7.93
C LEU A 93 -26.41 33.55 8.45
N CYS A 94 -25.53 34.32 7.80
CA CYS A 94 -24.15 34.50 8.25
C CYS A 94 -24.12 35.28 9.58
N GLU A 95 -24.94 36.35 9.73
CA GLU A 95 -25.11 37.09 11.00
C GLU A 95 -25.57 36.15 12.12
N ALA A 96 -26.60 35.33 11.88
CA ALA A 96 -27.09 34.35 12.85
C ALA A 96 -26.02 33.30 13.20
N HIS A 97 -25.22 32.89 12.21
CA HIS A 97 -24.12 31.97 12.45
C HIS A 97 -23.04 32.57 13.37
N LEU A 98 -22.71 33.83 13.20
CA LEU A 98 -21.73 34.55 14.03
C LEU A 98 -22.25 34.81 15.47
N GLU A 99 -23.56 34.95 15.64
CA GLU A 99 -24.18 35.21 16.95
C GLU A 99 -24.37 33.94 17.78
N GLU A 100 -24.96 32.92 17.22
CA GLU A 100 -25.38 31.74 17.98
C GLU A 100 -25.12 30.39 17.27
N GLY A 101 -24.56 30.43 16.05
CA GLY A 101 -24.36 29.27 15.20
C GLY A 101 -25.64 28.78 14.49
N ILE A 102 -25.46 28.03 13.40
CA ILE A 102 -26.57 27.38 12.68
C ILE A 102 -26.87 26.07 13.38
N ARG A 103 -28.01 25.99 14.10
CA ARG A 103 -28.43 24.80 14.88
C ARG A 103 -29.52 23.98 14.22
N ASP A 104 -30.37 24.61 13.39
CA ASP A 104 -31.48 23.93 12.74
C ASP A 104 -30.96 22.88 11.73
N PRO A 105 -31.37 21.61 11.84
CA PRO A 105 -30.95 20.56 10.91
C PRO A 105 -31.35 20.91 9.47
N ILE A 106 -30.45 20.69 8.52
CA ILE A 106 -30.75 20.73 7.10
C ILE A 106 -31.45 19.42 6.67
N GLN A 107 -32.15 19.41 5.52
CA GLN A 107 -32.73 18.21 4.96
C GLN A 107 -31.82 17.71 3.83
N VAL A 108 -31.40 16.46 3.87
CA VAL A 108 -30.50 15.89 2.88
C VAL A 108 -30.88 14.46 2.51
N PHE A 109 -30.59 14.08 1.27
CA PHE A 109 -30.49 12.70 0.87
C PHE A 109 -29.02 12.24 0.90
N GLU A 110 -28.80 11.02 1.35
CA GLU A 110 -27.49 10.36 1.23
C GLU A 110 -27.58 9.35 0.09
N PHE A 111 -26.66 9.44 -0.87
CA PHE A 111 -26.56 8.52 -2.00
C PHE A 111 -25.08 8.25 -2.30
N LEU A 112 -24.72 6.96 -2.34
CA LEU A 112 -23.35 6.48 -2.58
C LEU A 112 -22.29 7.17 -1.70
N GLY A 113 -22.63 7.40 -0.40
CA GLY A 113 -21.73 7.99 0.59
C GLY A 113 -21.58 9.51 0.51
N LYS A 114 -22.35 10.18 -0.34
CA LYS A 114 -22.37 11.64 -0.52
C LYS A 114 -23.75 12.21 -0.16
N PHE A 115 -23.79 13.51 0.21
CA PHE A 115 -25.03 14.16 0.63
C PHE A 115 -25.49 15.20 -0.38
N TYR A 116 -26.79 15.21 -0.62
CA TYR A 116 -27.50 16.10 -1.55
C TYR A 116 -28.57 16.87 -0.81
N VAL A 117 -28.49 18.19 -0.84
CA VAL A 117 -29.34 19.07 -0.04
C VAL A 117 -30.73 19.17 -0.67
N GLN A 118 -31.75 18.78 0.08
CA GLN A 118 -33.16 19.06 -0.24
C GLN A 118 -33.56 20.45 0.24
N GLU A 119 -33.22 20.77 1.50
CA GLU A 119 -33.49 22.07 2.10
C GLU A 119 -32.30 22.54 2.94
N GLY A 120 -31.90 23.81 2.77
CA GLY A 120 -30.80 24.41 3.53
C GLY A 120 -29.56 24.78 2.72
N ASN A 121 -29.63 24.85 1.38
CA ASN A 121 -28.49 25.19 0.52
C ASN A 121 -27.71 26.44 0.96
N LYS A 122 -28.42 27.52 1.43
CA LYS A 122 -27.74 28.72 1.94
C LYS A 122 -27.03 28.48 3.27
N ARG A 123 -27.63 27.62 4.14
CA ARG A 123 -26.98 27.21 5.41
C ARG A 123 -25.68 26.46 5.13
N VAL A 124 -25.72 25.52 4.19
CA VAL A 124 -24.51 24.80 3.74
C VAL A 124 -23.46 25.76 3.15
N SER A 125 -23.90 26.72 2.33
CA SER A 125 -23.03 27.73 1.73
C SER A 125 -22.30 28.55 2.82
N VAL A 126 -23.03 29.03 3.83
CA VAL A 126 -22.43 29.75 4.97
C VAL A 126 -21.44 28.87 5.72
N LEU A 127 -21.83 27.64 6.07
CA LEU A 127 -20.96 26.72 6.81
C LEU A 127 -19.68 26.38 6.05
N LYS A 128 -19.78 26.11 4.73
CA LYS A 128 -18.60 25.89 3.88
C LYS A 128 -17.71 27.13 3.79
N SER A 129 -18.26 28.34 3.85
CA SER A 129 -17.46 29.57 3.80
C SER A 129 -16.64 29.82 5.08
N TYR A 130 -16.94 29.10 6.15
CA TYR A 130 -16.24 29.11 7.44
C TYR A 130 -15.49 27.80 7.71
N ASP A 131 -15.37 26.93 6.71
CA ASP A 131 -14.71 25.61 6.82
C ASP A 131 -15.26 24.77 8.01
N ALA A 132 -16.58 24.86 8.24
CA ALA A 132 -17.23 24.13 9.31
C ALA A 132 -17.08 22.61 9.08
N PRO A 133 -16.66 21.82 10.07
CA PRO A 133 -16.37 20.41 9.87
C PRO A 133 -17.64 19.56 9.69
N THR A 134 -18.71 19.89 10.43
CA THR A 134 -19.97 19.13 10.43
C THR A 134 -21.19 20.02 10.48
N VAL A 135 -22.34 19.48 10.09
CA VAL A 135 -23.66 20.10 10.22
C VAL A 135 -24.69 19.08 10.66
N ALA A 136 -25.66 19.51 11.49
CA ALA A 136 -26.82 18.69 11.83
C ALA A 136 -27.73 18.57 10.60
N ALA A 137 -28.14 17.35 10.26
CA ALA A 137 -28.98 17.06 9.10
C ALA A 137 -29.99 15.94 9.39
N ASN A 138 -31.22 16.11 8.93
CA ASN A 138 -32.16 15.00 8.77
C ASN A 138 -31.78 14.27 7.48
N VAL A 139 -31.37 13.01 7.61
CA VAL A 139 -30.79 12.24 6.52
C VAL A 139 -31.75 11.15 6.08
N VAL A 140 -32.10 11.13 4.81
CA VAL A 140 -32.76 10.00 4.15
C VAL A 140 -31.77 9.33 3.21
N ARG A 141 -31.46 8.08 3.47
CA ARG A 141 -30.55 7.27 2.65
C ARG A 141 -31.29 6.69 1.45
N VAL A 142 -30.77 6.93 0.26
CA VAL A 142 -31.25 6.31 -0.98
C VAL A 142 -30.42 5.06 -1.25
N MET A 143 -31.10 3.92 -1.35
CA MET A 143 -30.46 2.62 -1.53
C MET A 143 -30.47 2.21 -3.00
N PRO A 144 -29.33 2.19 -3.69
CA PRO A 144 -29.28 1.59 -5.03
C PRO A 144 -29.49 0.07 -4.95
N ALA A 145 -30.07 -0.53 -5.97
CA ALA A 145 -30.10 -1.99 -6.09
C ALA A 145 -28.66 -2.54 -6.18
N ARG A 146 -28.44 -3.74 -5.64
CA ARG A 146 -27.11 -4.39 -5.72
C ARG A 146 -26.81 -4.78 -7.16
N THR A 147 -25.70 -4.28 -7.69
CA THR A 147 -25.21 -4.55 -9.04
C THR A 147 -23.69 -4.82 -8.98
N ASP A 148 -23.13 -5.27 -10.12
CA ASP A 148 -21.68 -5.46 -10.26
C ASP A 148 -20.92 -4.16 -10.53
N ARG A 149 -21.58 -3.00 -10.50
CA ARG A 149 -20.95 -1.69 -10.63
C ARG A 149 -19.99 -1.47 -9.46
N PRO A 150 -18.72 -1.12 -9.68
CA PRO A 150 -17.74 -0.95 -8.62
C PRO A 150 -18.16 0.04 -7.53
N GLU A 151 -18.76 1.18 -7.92
CA GLU A 151 -19.22 2.21 -6.98
C GLU A 151 -20.37 1.72 -6.07
N VAL A 152 -21.22 0.83 -6.57
CA VAL A 152 -22.28 0.21 -5.76
C VAL A 152 -21.70 -0.82 -4.81
N GLN A 153 -20.76 -1.64 -5.26
CA GLN A 153 -20.08 -2.61 -4.41
C GLN A 153 -19.32 -1.92 -3.27
N HIS A 154 -18.53 -0.86 -3.58
CA HIS A 154 -17.83 -0.06 -2.58
C HIS A 154 -18.79 0.60 -1.59
N TYR A 155 -19.95 1.04 -2.06
CA TYR A 155 -20.97 1.62 -1.19
C TYR A 155 -21.53 0.60 -0.20
N TYR A 156 -21.78 -0.61 -0.64
CA TYR A 156 -22.25 -1.68 0.27
C TYR A 156 -21.16 -2.15 1.24
N GLU A 157 -19.90 -2.14 0.87
CA GLU A 157 -18.77 -2.33 1.80
C GLU A 157 -18.75 -1.20 2.86
N PHE A 158 -18.90 0.06 2.42
CA PHE A 158 -19.03 1.19 3.33
C PHE A 158 -20.20 1.03 4.30
N LEU A 159 -21.38 0.63 3.84
CA LEU A 159 -22.55 0.43 4.70
C LEU A 159 -22.31 -0.63 5.78
N GLN A 160 -21.66 -1.73 5.43
CA GLN A 160 -21.27 -2.76 6.37
C GLN A 160 -20.30 -2.21 7.42
N PHE A 161 -19.27 -1.53 6.99
CA PHE A 161 -18.32 -0.86 7.88
C PHE A 161 -18.99 0.21 8.76
N TYR A 162 -19.84 1.06 8.19
CA TYR A 162 -20.57 2.09 8.93
C TYR A 162 -21.47 1.51 10.02
N LYS A 163 -22.14 0.38 9.74
CA LYS A 163 -22.98 -0.32 10.73
C LYS A 163 -22.16 -0.72 11.97
N LEU A 164 -20.91 -1.10 11.80
CA LEU A 164 -20.02 -1.53 12.88
C LEU A 164 -19.31 -0.34 13.55
N SER A 165 -18.86 0.62 12.77
CA SER A 165 -18.00 1.71 13.23
C SER A 165 -18.74 3.01 13.54
N GLY A 166 -19.86 3.31 12.87
CA GLY A 166 -20.52 4.61 12.93
C GLY A 166 -19.68 5.76 12.35
N LEU A 167 -18.68 5.46 11.50
CA LEU A 167 -17.77 6.45 10.93
C LEU A 167 -18.17 6.79 9.50
N TYR A 168 -18.38 8.08 9.24
CA TYR A 168 -18.45 8.68 7.89
C TYR A 168 -17.11 9.34 7.52
N GLY A 169 -16.93 9.66 6.26
CA GLY A 169 -15.78 10.44 5.80
C GLY A 169 -14.55 9.62 5.41
N LEU A 170 -14.64 8.28 5.47
CA LEU A 170 -13.62 7.40 4.92
C LEU A 170 -14.02 7.02 3.49
N HIS A 171 -13.15 7.30 2.54
CA HIS A 171 -13.37 6.97 1.13
C HIS A 171 -12.19 6.17 0.59
N PHE A 172 -12.49 5.01 0.02
CA PHE A 172 -11.54 4.15 -0.68
C PHE A 172 -11.96 4.02 -2.15
N GLU A 173 -11.02 4.16 -3.06
CA GLU A 173 -11.28 3.94 -4.49
C GLU A 173 -11.24 2.45 -4.85
N LYS A 174 -10.46 1.67 -4.09
CA LYS A 174 -10.30 0.22 -4.30
C LYS A 174 -11.16 -0.59 -3.33
N ALA A 175 -11.73 -1.67 -3.82
CA ALA A 175 -12.50 -2.64 -3.03
C ALA A 175 -11.67 -3.24 -1.88
N GLY A 176 -12.33 -3.60 -0.78
CA GLY A 176 -11.70 -4.20 0.40
C GLY A 176 -10.92 -3.21 1.27
N GLY A 177 -10.97 -1.90 1.01
CA GLY A 177 -10.27 -0.89 1.79
C GLY A 177 -10.68 -0.85 3.25
N PHE A 178 -11.96 -1.00 3.54
CA PHE A 178 -12.48 -1.01 4.90
C PHE A 178 -12.01 -2.23 5.70
N ALA A 179 -12.02 -3.42 5.10
CA ALA A 179 -11.51 -4.63 5.74
C ALA A 179 -10.00 -4.53 6.03
N LYS A 180 -9.23 -4.00 5.08
CA LYS A 180 -7.79 -3.73 5.28
C LYS A 180 -7.54 -2.74 6.42
N LEU A 181 -8.37 -1.71 6.55
CA LEU A 181 -8.26 -0.75 7.64
C LEU A 181 -8.52 -1.41 9.01
N GLN A 182 -9.60 -2.20 9.14
CA GLN A 182 -9.89 -2.92 10.38
C GLN A 182 -8.74 -3.87 10.75
N ALA A 183 -8.26 -4.67 9.81
CA ALA A 183 -7.12 -5.57 10.01
C ALA A 183 -5.85 -4.82 10.44
N ALA A 184 -5.54 -3.69 9.79
CA ALA A 184 -4.37 -2.87 10.12
C ALA A 184 -4.46 -2.20 11.51
N LEU A 185 -5.68 -2.01 12.02
CA LEU A 185 -5.95 -1.54 13.39
C LEU A 185 -6.01 -2.70 14.41
N GLY A 186 -5.79 -3.95 13.98
CA GLY A 186 -5.86 -5.13 14.83
C GLY A 186 -7.28 -5.57 15.19
N MET A 187 -8.29 -5.17 14.40
CA MET A 187 -9.69 -5.48 14.63
C MET A 187 -10.16 -6.61 13.72
N THR A 188 -11.11 -7.42 14.18
CA THR A 188 -11.78 -8.43 13.34
C THR A 188 -12.82 -7.78 12.42
N GLU A 189 -13.24 -8.46 11.37
CA GLU A 189 -14.20 -7.94 10.38
C GLU A 189 -15.58 -7.61 10.98
N ASP A 190 -15.95 -8.29 12.06
CA ASP A 190 -17.23 -8.13 12.76
C ASP A 190 -17.13 -7.25 14.03
N HIS A 191 -15.96 -6.65 14.29
CA HIS A 191 -15.75 -5.82 15.47
C HIS A 191 -16.66 -4.59 15.48
N VAL A 192 -17.46 -4.48 16.56
CA VAL A 192 -18.31 -3.30 16.80
C VAL A 192 -17.50 -2.26 17.58
N TRP A 193 -17.28 -1.13 16.96
CA TRP A 193 -16.46 -0.07 17.54
C TRP A 193 -17.10 0.57 18.77
N THR A 194 -16.33 0.68 19.82
CA THR A 194 -16.71 1.42 21.05
C THR A 194 -16.66 2.93 20.80
N GLU A 195 -17.30 3.72 21.67
CA GLU A 195 -17.22 5.20 21.60
C GLU A 195 -15.78 5.73 21.79
N GLU A 196 -14.97 5.04 22.57
CA GLU A 196 -13.58 5.40 22.79
C GLU A 196 -12.75 5.18 21.52
N GLU A 197 -12.91 4.02 20.87
CA GLU A 197 -12.24 3.71 19.59
C GLU A 197 -12.63 4.71 18.49
N ARG A 198 -13.93 5.01 18.37
CA ARG A 198 -14.43 6.01 17.41
C ARG A 198 -13.82 7.39 17.65
N ARG A 199 -13.80 7.85 18.90
CA ARG A 199 -13.21 9.15 19.26
C ARG A 199 -11.72 9.16 19.00
N SER A 200 -11.04 8.09 19.40
CA SER A 200 -9.60 7.90 19.19
C SER A 200 -9.25 7.92 17.71
N PHE A 201 -10.02 7.18 16.90
CA PHE A 201 -9.80 7.12 15.45
C PHE A 201 -10.09 8.47 14.78
N ARG A 202 -11.21 9.12 15.06
CA ARG A 202 -11.54 10.44 14.49
C ARG A 202 -10.45 11.47 14.78
N SER A 203 -9.97 11.52 16.00
CA SER A 203 -8.89 12.45 16.39
C SER A 203 -7.58 12.16 15.65
N GLY A 204 -7.16 10.88 15.60
CA GLY A 204 -5.94 10.48 14.88
C GLY A 204 -6.07 10.69 13.38
N PHE A 205 -7.21 10.30 12.78
CA PHE A 205 -7.43 10.45 11.35
C PHE A 205 -7.49 11.93 10.91
N SER A 206 -8.17 12.80 11.67
CA SER A 206 -8.18 14.25 11.39
C SER A 206 -6.76 14.84 11.42
N ARG A 207 -5.95 14.42 12.40
CA ARG A 207 -4.55 14.84 12.49
C ARG A 207 -3.71 14.33 11.32
N PHE A 208 -3.94 13.10 10.87
CA PHE A 208 -3.32 12.54 9.68
C PHE A 208 -3.72 13.29 8.40
N GLN A 209 -5.02 13.57 8.25
CA GLN A 209 -5.54 14.37 7.13
C GLN A 209 -4.90 15.76 7.08
N GLU A 210 -4.74 16.43 8.23
CA GLU A 210 -4.05 17.71 8.31
C GLU A 210 -2.59 17.60 7.81
N ALA A 211 -1.85 16.58 8.24
CA ALA A 211 -0.50 16.34 7.77
C ALA A 211 -0.45 16.04 6.26
N TYR A 212 -1.35 15.17 5.78
CA TYR A 212 -1.43 14.77 4.38
C TYR A 212 -1.84 15.94 3.48
N SER A 213 -2.73 16.83 3.93
CA SER A 213 -3.17 18.01 3.16
C SER A 213 -2.04 19.01 2.88
N LYS A 214 -0.95 18.98 3.64
CA LYS A 214 0.23 19.81 3.41
C LYS A 214 1.10 19.33 2.24
N MET A 215 0.82 18.15 1.68
CA MET A 215 1.49 17.65 0.48
C MET A 215 1.02 18.43 -0.75
N LYS A 216 1.95 18.76 -1.67
CA LYS A 216 1.65 19.50 -2.90
C LYS A 216 0.67 18.79 -3.82
N GLN A 217 0.68 17.47 -3.81
CA GLN A 217 -0.19 16.59 -4.57
C GLN A 217 -0.64 15.45 -3.67
N GLN A 218 -1.91 15.06 -3.80
CA GLN A 218 -2.52 13.97 -3.05
C GLN A 218 -2.88 12.88 -4.06
N PRO A 219 -1.99 11.88 -4.27
CA PRO A 219 -2.18 10.86 -5.30
C PRO A 219 -3.26 9.83 -4.94
N ALA A 220 -3.66 9.75 -3.68
CA ALA A 220 -4.63 8.81 -3.15
C ALA A 220 -5.59 9.52 -2.21
N THR A 221 -6.71 8.90 -1.86
CA THR A 221 -7.57 9.41 -0.80
C THR A 221 -6.85 9.39 0.55
N SER A 222 -7.29 10.21 1.50
CA SER A 222 -6.67 10.22 2.84
C SER A 222 -6.80 8.87 3.57
N ALA A 223 -7.86 8.11 3.28
CA ALA A 223 -8.05 6.77 3.82
C ALA A 223 -7.06 5.76 3.23
N GLU A 224 -6.82 5.81 1.91
CA GLU A 224 -5.80 4.97 1.25
C GLU A 224 -4.39 5.36 1.68
N ALA A 225 -4.10 6.65 1.80
CA ALA A 225 -2.83 7.14 2.34
C ALA A 225 -2.61 6.66 3.79
N LEU A 226 -3.68 6.61 4.61
CA LEU A 226 -3.60 6.04 5.95
C LEU A 226 -3.28 4.54 5.92
N LEU A 227 -3.81 3.77 4.97
CA LEU A 227 -3.41 2.35 4.82
C LEU A 227 -1.92 2.19 4.54
N VAL A 228 -1.33 3.08 3.73
CA VAL A 228 0.14 3.07 3.49
C VAL A 228 0.90 3.40 4.77
N TRP A 229 0.42 4.38 5.54
CA TRP A 229 0.98 4.70 6.85
C TRP A 229 0.97 3.49 7.79
N LEU A 230 -0.17 2.81 7.89
CA LEU A 230 -0.37 1.66 8.79
C LEU A 230 0.47 0.42 8.41
N GLN A 231 1.00 0.34 7.20
CA GLN A 231 1.97 -0.68 6.80
C GLN A 231 3.37 -0.43 7.38
N VAL A 232 3.66 0.79 7.84
CA VAL A 232 5.00 1.22 8.28
C VAL A 232 5.00 1.64 9.75
N PHE A 233 3.96 2.34 10.17
CA PHE A 233 3.81 2.94 11.51
C PHE A 233 2.52 2.48 12.16
N GLN A 234 2.47 2.56 13.48
CA GLN A 234 1.25 2.30 14.23
C GLN A 234 0.31 3.51 14.21
N PHE A 235 -0.98 3.26 14.39
CA PHE A 235 -1.97 4.35 14.46
C PHE A 235 -1.74 5.28 15.65
N SER A 236 -1.29 4.78 16.80
CA SER A 236 -0.95 5.57 17.98
C SER A 236 0.12 6.63 17.69
N GLU A 237 1.10 6.31 16.83
CA GLU A 237 2.20 7.22 16.48
C GLU A 237 1.70 8.52 15.79
N ILE A 238 0.53 8.49 15.15
CA ILE A 238 -0.08 9.71 14.58
C ILE A 238 -0.36 10.75 15.66
N LYS A 239 -0.77 10.31 16.85
CA LYS A 239 -1.10 11.20 17.97
C LYS A 239 0.13 11.64 18.75
N GLU A 240 1.09 10.76 18.89
CA GLU A 240 2.30 10.95 19.69
C GLU A 240 3.35 11.81 18.97
N THR A 241 3.39 11.74 17.62
CA THR A 241 4.37 12.46 16.81
C THR A 241 4.04 13.94 16.67
N PRO A 242 4.95 14.90 16.92
CA PRO A 242 4.74 16.31 16.65
C PRO A 242 4.34 16.59 15.19
N MET A 243 3.48 17.56 14.92
CA MET A 243 2.94 17.84 13.58
C MET A 243 4.03 18.05 12.50
N PRO A 244 5.11 18.82 12.73
CA PRO A 244 6.17 18.97 11.71
C PRO A 244 6.82 17.63 11.33
N GLU A 245 7.09 16.78 12.31
CA GLU A 245 7.66 15.46 12.10
C GLU A 245 6.66 14.50 11.43
N LEU A 246 5.37 14.57 11.80
CA LEU A 246 4.31 13.79 11.16
C LEU A 246 4.23 14.12 9.66
N VAL A 247 4.27 15.40 9.31
CA VAL A 247 4.32 15.87 7.91
C VAL A 247 5.54 15.31 7.18
N GLU A 248 6.70 15.31 7.80
CA GLU A 248 7.93 14.75 7.22
C GLU A 248 7.82 13.25 6.99
N ARG A 249 7.29 12.49 7.96
CA ARG A 249 7.06 11.04 7.83
C ARG A 249 6.06 10.72 6.72
N VAL A 250 4.95 11.48 6.62
CA VAL A 250 3.97 11.36 5.54
C VAL A 250 4.61 11.66 4.18
N ALA A 251 5.45 12.70 4.09
CA ALA A 251 6.16 13.05 2.87
C ALA A 251 7.12 11.94 2.40
N LYS A 252 7.76 11.22 3.32
CA LYS A 252 8.62 10.08 2.99
C LYS A 252 7.85 8.90 2.39
N LEU A 253 6.58 8.72 2.78
CA LEU A 253 5.71 7.66 2.25
C LEU A 253 4.95 8.08 0.98
N TRP A 254 5.06 9.34 0.55
CA TRP A 254 4.34 9.85 -0.63
C TRP A 254 4.58 9.04 -1.92
N PRO A 255 5.82 8.59 -2.25
CA PRO A 255 6.05 7.74 -3.43
C PRO A 255 5.31 6.40 -3.35
N ASP A 256 5.22 5.79 -2.15
CA ASP A 256 4.49 4.54 -1.93
C ASP A 256 2.97 4.76 -2.09
N MET A 257 2.45 5.91 -1.60
CA MET A 257 1.05 6.31 -1.80
C MET A 257 0.73 6.48 -3.29
N LYS A 258 1.63 7.13 -4.04
CA LYS A 258 1.51 7.29 -5.49
C LYS A 258 1.54 5.96 -6.23
N LEU A 259 2.38 5.03 -5.80
CA LEU A 259 2.45 3.70 -6.41
C LEU A 259 1.16 2.90 -6.19
N GLN A 260 0.58 2.97 -4.99
CA GLN A 260 -0.69 2.30 -4.69
C GLN A 260 -1.91 2.90 -5.37
N SER A 261 -1.88 4.19 -5.74
CA SER A 261 -2.97 4.84 -6.49
C SER A 261 -2.99 4.47 -7.97
N GLN A 262 -1.93 3.84 -8.50
CA GLN A 262 -1.92 3.37 -9.89
C GLN A 262 -2.85 2.15 -10.05
N PRO A 263 -3.53 2.01 -11.19
CA PRO A 263 -4.33 0.82 -11.47
C PRO A 263 -3.46 -0.44 -11.42
N ASP A 264 -4.03 -1.55 -10.93
CA ASP A 264 -3.36 -2.85 -10.76
C ASP A 264 -2.92 -3.55 -12.06
N ALA A 265 -2.72 -2.82 -13.14
CA ALA A 265 -2.12 -3.37 -14.35
C ALA A 265 -0.65 -3.68 -14.07
N PRO A 266 -0.21 -4.94 -14.21
CA PRO A 266 1.20 -5.27 -14.10
C PRO A 266 1.95 -4.53 -15.18
N ALA A 267 2.65 -3.45 -14.80
CA ALA A 267 3.64 -2.83 -15.68
C ALA A 267 4.82 -3.80 -15.76
N ILE A 268 4.90 -4.56 -16.84
CA ILE A 268 6.10 -5.34 -17.16
C ILE A 268 7.14 -4.31 -17.62
N GLU A 269 8.00 -3.87 -16.72
CA GLU A 269 9.20 -3.12 -17.10
C GLU A 269 10.16 -4.09 -17.79
N VAL A 270 10.23 -4.01 -19.10
CA VAL A 270 11.09 -4.86 -19.94
C VAL A 270 12.55 -4.41 -19.88
N GLU A 271 12.80 -3.14 -19.51
CA GLU A 271 14.13 -2.60 -19.35
C GLU A 271 14.37 -2.17 -17.89
N PRO A 272 15.54 -2.52 -17.29
CA PRO A 272 15.87 -2.03 -15.97
C PRO A 272 16.00 -0.51 -16.01
N VAL A 273 15.18 0.20 -15.24
CA VAL A 273 15.35 1.63 -15.01
C VAL A 273 16.69 1.81 -14.30
N LEU A 274 17.71 2.16 -15.05
CA LEU A 274 18.97 2.58 -14.46
C LEU A 274 18.66 3.88 -13.68
N PRO A 275 19.06 3.98 -12.40
CA PRO A 275 18.87 5.21 -11.66
C PRO A 275 19.49 6.36 -12.45
N GLU A 276 18.70 7.42 -12.68
CA GLU A 276 19.22 8.63 -13.35
C GLU A 276 20.52 9.03 -12.65
N LYS A 277 21.58 9.07 -13.40
CA LYS A 277 22.87 9.57 -12.90
C LYS A 277 22.65 11.02 -12.51
N ASP A 278 22.57 11.26 -11.23
CA ASP A 278 22.56 12.61 -10.65
C ASP A 278 23.80 13.34 -11.14
N LYS A 279 23.61 14.25 -12.10
CA LYS A 279 24.70 14.92 -12.84
C LYS A 279 25.21 16.16 -12.11
N GLY A 280 25.26 16.13 -10.78
CA GLY A 280 25.88 17.19 -10.01
C GLY A 280 27.37 16.92 -9.80
N LEU A 281 28.24 17.59 -10.56
CA LEU A 281 29.70 17.59 -10.33
C LEU A 281 30.04 17.95 -8.86
N VAL A 282 29.24 18.80 -8.22
CA VAL A 282 29.39 19.20 -6.81
C VAL A 282 29.02 18.04 -5.87
N SER A 283 28.00 17.24 -6.18
CA SER A 283 27.62 16.04 -5.42
C SER A 283 28.74 14.99 -5.44
N LYS A 284 29.41 14.78 -6.57
CA LYS A 284 30.54 13.85 -6.69
C LYS A 284 31.76 14.29 -5.87
N LEU A 285 32.04 15.59 -5.79
CA LEU A 285 33.13 16.11 -4.97
C LEU A 285 32.84 15.98 -3.47
N ILE A 286 31.60 16.27 -3.04
CA ILE A 286 31.18 16.11 -1.63
C ILE A 286 31.20 14.63 -1.24
N THR A 287 30.74 13.73 -2.11
CA THR A 287 30.73 12.27 -1.84
C THR A 287 32.15 11.70 -1.78
N ALA A 288 33.09 12.22 -2.58
CA ALA A 288 34.48 11.77 -2.58
C ALA A 288 35.25 12.20 -1.33
N VAL A 289 34.86 13.32 -0.68
CA VAL A 289 35.53 13.85 0.52
C VAL A 289 34.94 13.26 1.81
N SER A 290 33.74 12.65 1.75
CA SER A 290 32.99 12.17 2.94
C SER A 290 32.80 10.65 2.98
N GLN A 291 33.47 9.86 2.16
CA GLN A 291 33.40 8.41 2.32
C GLN A 291 34.17 7.99 3.58
N PRO A 292 33.53 7.29 4.54
CA PRO A 292 34.26 6.74 5.64
C PRO A 292 35.26 5.71 5.11
N ASP A 293 36.48 5.71 5.64
CA ASP A 293 37.52 4.75 5.28
C ASP A 293 37.06 3.28 5.42
N ARG A 294 36.05 3.05 6.26
CA ARG A 294 35.47 1.74 6.55
C ARG A 294 33.94 1.83 6.64
N VAL A 295 33.23 1.01 5.86
CA VAL A 295 31.75 0.97 5.85
C VAL A 295 31.25 -0.14 6.78
N ARG A 296 30.38 0.20 7.73
CA ARG A 296 29.70 -0.79 8.58
C ARG A 296 28.47 -1.35 7.87
N VAL A 297 28.44 -2.67 7.75
CA VAL A 297 27.40 -3.45 7.07
C VAL A 297 26.77 -4.42 8.06
N ALA A 298 25.45 -4.44 8.14
CA ALA A 298 24.73 -5.39 8.98
C ALA A 298 23.90 -6.36 8.12
N PHE A 299 23.94 -7.62 8.49
CA PHE A 299 23.10 -8.67 7.95
C PHE A 299 22.08 -9.08 9.01
N ILE A 300 20.80 -8.95 8.68
CA ILE A 300 19.70 -9.31 9.59
C ILE A 300 19.19 -10.70 9.21
N TYR A 301 19.23 -11.60 10.16
CA TYR A 301 18.86 -13.01 9.99
C TYR A 301 17.56 -13.33 10.71
N GLY A 302 16.69 -14.08 10.06
CA GLY A 302 15.44 -14.57 10.67
C GLY A 302 15.67 -15.80 11.57
N PHE A 303 16.79 -16.49 11.38
CA PHE A 303 17.17 -17.68 12.13
C PHE A 303 18.70 -17.74 12.28
N ASP A 304 19.16 -18.53 13.24
CA ASP A 304 20.59 -18.82 13.39
C ASP A 304 21.11 -19.54 12.10
N PRO A 305 22.27 -19.16 11.55
CA PRO A 305 22.90 -19.85 10.42
C PRO A 305 23.14 -21.34 10.65
N LYS A 306 23.24 -21.78 11.93
CA LYS A 306 23.43 -23.17 12.29
C LYS A 306 22.21 -24.06 12.09
N ILE A 307 21.01 -23.46 12.02
CA ILE A 307 19.75 -24.20 11.90
C ILE A 307 18.99 -23.91 10.61
N SER A 308 19.41 -22.92 9.82
CA SER A 308 18.76 -22.53 8.58
C SER A 308 19.74 -22.49 7.41
N ALA A 309 19.51 -23.36 6.43
CA ALA A 309 20.28 -23.39 5.19
C ALA A 309 20.25 -22.06 4.45
N TRP A 310 19.09 -21.39 4.42
CA TRP A 310 18.91 -20.08 3.80
C TRP A 310 19.79 -19.01 4.48
N THR A 311 19.74 -18.94 5.81
CA THR A 311 20.53 -18.00 6.57
C THR A 311 22.03 -18.30 6.45
N ARG A 312 22.40 -19.59 6.45
CA ARG A 312 23.79 -20.03 6.23
C ARG A 312 24.33 -19.56 4.88
N ALA A 313 23.54 -19.66 3.82
CA ALA A 313 23.93 -19.19 2.49
C ALA A 313 24.23 -17.69 2.48
N HIS A 314 23.42 -16.89 3.16
CA HIS A 314 23.65 -15.46 3.32
C HIS A 314 24.88 -15.17 4.20
N ASP A 315 25.12 -15.96 5.24
CA ASP A 315 26.30 -15.78 6.11
C ASP A 315 27.60 -16.14 5.38
N LEU A 316 27.58 -17.17 4.53
CA LEU A 316 28.71 -17.47 3.64
C LEU A 316 28.98 -16.30 2.66
N GLY A 317 27.93 -15.68 2.13
CA GLY A 317 28.05 -14.48 1.31
C GLY A 317 28.63 -13.28 2.07
N ARG A 318 28.23 -13.08 3.34
CA ARG A 318 28.82 -12.07 4.22
C ARG A 318 30.31 -12.32 4.43
N GLN A 319 30.69 -13.55 4.76
CA GLN A 319 32.11 -13.94 4.97
C GLN A 319 32.94 -13.75 3.69
N ALA A 320 32.39 -14.14 2.53
CA ALA A 320 33.04 -13.93 1.24
C ALA A 320 33.23 -12.43 0.93
N MET A 321 32.24 -11.60 1.25
CA MET A 321 32.34 -10.16 1.12
C MET A 321 33.44 -9.57 2.00
N GLU A 322 33.51 -9.97 3.27
CA GLU A 322 34.59 -9.54 4.19
C GLU A 322 35.96 -9.95 3.68
N ALA A 323 36.11 -11.19 3.22
CA ALA A 323 37.37 -11.68 2.66
C ALA A 323 37.79 -10.89 1.39
N ALA A 324 36.84 -10.53 0.54
CA ALA A 324 37.11 -9.80 -0.72
C ALA A 324 37.39 -8.31 -0.51
N LEU A 325 36.75 -7.66 0.46
CA LEU A 325 36.81 -6.21 0.68
C LEU A 325 37.78 -5.80 1.78
N GLY A 326 38.16 -6.71 2.68
CA GLY A 326 39.14 -6.48 3.73
C GLY A 326 38.77 -5.29 4.62
N ASP A 327 39.72 -4.40 4.87
CA ASP A 327 39.56 -3.25 5.76
C ASP A 327 38.51 -2.21 5.29
N ARG A 328 38.00 -2.31 4.08
CA ARG A 328 36.96 -1.39 3.58
C ARG A 328 35.59 -1.61 4.19
N VAL A 329 35.34 -2.79 4.74
CA VAL A 329 34.04 -3.14 5.35
C VAL A 329 34.24 -3.72 6.75
N GLU A 330 33.25 -3.48 7.59
CA GLU A 330 33.06 -4.14 8.86
C GLU A 330 31.66 -4.74 8.87
N ALA A 331 31.57 -6.07 8.74
CA ALA A 331 30.27 -6.73 8.67
C ALA A 331 29.91 -7.39 9.99
N ALA A 332 28.69 -7.19 10.44
CA ALA A 332 28.11 -7.85 11.59
C ALA A 332 26.81 -8.56 11.21
N CYS A 333 26.45 -9.61 11.93
CA CYS A 333 25.16 -10.27 11.78
C CYS A 333 24.32 -10.12 13.06
N TYR A 334 23.02 -9.99 12.88
CA TYR A 334 22.02 -9.84 13.93
C TYR A 334 20.91 -10.85 13.69
N VAL A 335 20.74 -11.79 14.61
CA VAL A 335 19.62 -12.74 14.57
C VAL A 335 18.43 -12.09 15.27
N ALA A 336 17.30 -12.03 14.59
CA ALA A 336 16.07 -11.46 15.16
C ALA A 336 15.46 -12.44 16.18
N GLU A 337 15.42 -12.06 17.44
CA GLU A 337 14.73 -12.78 18.50
C GLU A 337 13.22 -12.66 18.28
N ASP A 338 12.48 -13.74 18.47
CA ASP A 338 11.02 -13.79 18.31
C ASP A 338 10.49 -13.15 17.00
N ARG A 339 11.32 -13.09 15.96
CA ARG A 339 11.04 -12.41 14.67
C ARG A 339 10.83 -10.90 14.79
N ASP A 340 11.32 -10.27 15.85
CA ASP A 340 11.34 -8.80 15.92
C ASP A 340 12.47 -8.25 15.05
N TYR A 341 12.19 -8.21 13.75
CA TYR A 341 13.14 -7.73 12.75
C TYR A 341 13.48 -6.25 12.92
N PHE A 342 12.49 -5.45 13.36
CA PHE A 342 12.71 -4.03 13.54
C PHE A 342 13.67 -3.72 14.71
N ALA A 343 13.54 -4.42 15.84
CA ALA A 343 14.46 -4.29 16.94
C ALA A 343 15.90 -4.67 16.56
N ALA A 344 16.07 -5.80 15.82
CA ALA A 344 17.38 -6.23 15.34
C ALA A 344 18.01 -5.20 14.38
N MET A 345 17.22 -4.62 13.47
CA MET A 345 17.67 -3.56 12.56
C MET A 345 18.03 -2.26 13.29
N THR A 346 17.22 -1.86 14.27
CA THR A 346 17.46 -0.67 15.09
C THR A 346 18.77 -0.80 15.83
N LYS A 347 19.00 -1.96 16.47
CA LYS A 347 20.28 -2.25 17.14
C LYS A 347 21.46 -2.14 16.18
N ALA A 348 21.35 -2.69 14.98
CA ALA A 348 22.40 -2.59 13.97
C ALA A 348 22.73 -1.12 13.61
N VAL A 349 21.70 -0.27 13.50
CA VAL A 349 21.88 1.17 13.24
C VAL A 349 22.53 1.88 14.43
N GLU A 350 22.12 1.57 15.65
CA GLU A 350 22.73 2.09 16.89
C GLU A 350 24.22 1.71 16.98
N ASP A 351 24.57 0.50 16.55
CA ASP A 351 25.95 0.01 16.46
C ASP A 351 26.73 0.64 15.28
N GLY A 352 26.09 1.54 14.52
CA GLY A 352 26.70 2.37 13.47
C GLY A 352 26.61 1.81 12.05
N ALA A 353 25.78 0.79 11.79
CA ALA A 353 25.60 0.27 10.43
C ALA A 353 25.03 1.34 9.48
N LYS A 354 25.58 1.41 8.27
CA LYS A 354 25.14 2.29 7.18
C LYS A 354 24.48 1.53 6.03
N LEU A 355 24.77 0.24 5.93
CA LEU A 355 24.13 -0.67 4.98
C LEU A 355 23.48 -1.81 5.77
N ILE A 356 22.22 -2.09 5.50
CA ILE A 356 21.47 -3.18 6.13
C ILE A 356 21.03 -4.16 5.03
N PHE A 357 21.39 -5.43 5.18
CA PHE A 357 20.91 -6.53 4.35
C PHE A 357 19.89 -7.35 5.14
N ALA A 358 18.63 -7.20 4.83
CA ALA A 358 17.53 -7.99 5.34
C ALA A 358 17.38 -9.24 4.46
N THR A 359 17.68 -10.39 5.00
CA THR A 359 17.95 -11.62 4.23
C THR A 359 16.71 -12.42 3.83
N THR A 360 15.51 -11.97 4.20
CA THR A 360 14.27 -12.69 3.85
C THR A 360 13.10 -11.74 3.60
N ALA A 361 12.18 -12.14 2.73
CA ALA A 361 11.04 -11.33 2.29
C ALA A 361 10.12 -10.83 3.43
N PRO A 362 9.80 -11.61 4.49
CA PRO A 362 8.98 -11.13 5.61
C PRO A 362 9.55 -9.94 6.40
N MET A 363 10.80 -9.55 6.17
CA MET A 363 11.41 -8.38 6.83
C MET A 363 11.00 -7.04 6.20
N ILE A 364 10.21 -7.04 5.12
CA ILE A 364 9.93 -5.84 4.32
C ILE A 364 9.33 -4.69 5.12
N ASP A 365 8.38 -4.96 6.01
CA ASP A 365 7.73 -3.91 6.79
C ASP A 365 8.71 -3.24 7.78
N ALA A 366 9.57 -4.05 8.41
CA ALA A 366 10.67 -3.54 9.24
C ALA A 366 11.67 -2.71 8.43
N CYS A 367 12.00 -3.15 7.21
CA CYS A 367 12.89 -2.41 6.28
C CYS A 367 12.31 -1.04 5.93
N ARG A 368 11.02 -0.97 5.58
CA ARG A 368 10.33 0.27 5.22
C ARG A 368 10.31 1.23 6.41
N ARG A 369 9.98 0.72 7.60
CA ARG A 369 9.97 1.52 8.83
C ARG A 369 11.37 2.05 9.15
N LEU A 370 12.40 1.20 9.08
CA LEU A 370 13.78 1.60 9.33
C LEU A 370 14.24 2.71 8.36
N ALA A 371 14.00 2.51 7.06
CA ALA A 371 14.36 3.47 6.02
C ALA A 371 13.65 4.83 6.21
N ALA A 372 12.38 4.82 6.59
CA ALA A 372 11.61 6.04 6.86
C ALA A 372 12.17 6.82 8.07
N LEU A 373 12.64 6.12 9.10
CA LEU A 373 13.20 6.73 10.32
C LEU A 373 14.68 7.10 10.18
N ASN A 374 15.43 6.41 9.31
CA ASN A 374 16.88 6.55 9.20
C ASN A 374 17.32 6.86 7.75
N PRO A 375 17.11 8.07 7.23
CA PRO A 375 17.39 8.41 5.83
C PRO A 375 18.87 8.32 5.45
N GLY A 376 19.78 8.26 6.44
CA GLY A 376 21.22 8.06 6.22
C GLY A 376 21.66 6.59 6.11
N VAL A 377 20.72 5.63 6.25
CA VAL A 377 20.96 4.19 6.17
C VAL A 377 20.38 3.66 4.88
N ARG A 378 21.12 2.84 4.14
CA ARG A 378 20.65 2.13 2.98
C ARG A 378 20.19 0.73 3.35
N VAL A 379 18.97 0.38 2.97
CA VAL A 379 18.35 -0.89 3.31
C VAL A 379 18.15 -1.72 2.06
N PHE A 380 18.61 -2.96 2.12
CA PHE A 380 18.43 -3.97 1.07
C PHE A 380 17.59 -5.12 1.61
N ASN A 381 16.56 -5.53 0.88
CA ASN A 381 15.74 -6.68 1.26
C ASN A 381 15.78 -7.78 0.20
N CYS A 382 16.05 -9.00 0.63
CA CYS A 382 16.03 -10.18 -0.26
C CYS A 382 14.59 -10.59 -0.52
N ALA A 383 13.99 -10.04 -1.58
CA ALA A 383 12.62 -10.31 -1.96
C ALA A 383 12.39 -10.06 -3.46
N LEU A 384 11.39 -10.74 -4.00
CA LEU A 384 10.80 -10.47 -5.32
C LEU A 384 9.52 -9.64 -5.12
N SER A 385 9.64 -8.39 -4.73
CA SER A 385 8.52 -7.47 -4.61
C SER A 385 8.81 -6.17 -5.35
N GLN A 386 7.79 -5.35 -5.52
CA GLN A 386 7.99 -4.00 -6.03
C GLN A 386 8.93 -3.21 -5.12
N PRO A 387 9.71 -2.26 -5.65
CA PRO A 387 10.56 -1.41 -4.84
C PRO A 387 9.70 -0.50 -3.95
N TYR A 388 10.22 -0.24 -2.74
CA TYR A 388 9.65 0.72 -1.80
C TYR A 388 10.62 1.86 -1.56
N THR A 389 10.11 3.01 -1.14
CA THR A 389 10.95 4.17 -0.86
C THR A 389 12.00 3.84 0.21
N GLY A 390 13.26 4.07 -0.14
CA GLY A 390 14.41 3.82 0.77
C GLY A 390 14.81 2.36 0.93
N VAL A 391 14.11 1.42 0.28
CA VAL A 391 14.44 -0.02 0.32
C VAL A 391 14.75 -0.53 -1.09
N THR A 392 15.93 -1.08 -1.27
CA THR A 392 16.36 -1.72 -2.52
C THR A 392 16.11 -3.22 -2.43
N MET A 393 15.38 -3.77 -3.40
CA MET A 393 15.21 -5.21 -3.49
C MET A 393 16.40 -5.85 -4.16
N TYR A 394 16.81 -7.01 -3.66
CA TYR A 394 17.77 -7.86 -4.34
C TYR A 394 17.30 -9.31 -4.33
N ASN A 395 17.58 -10.01 -5.41
CA ASN A 395 17.32 -11.45 -5.52
C ASN A 395 18.18 -12.06 -6.59
N CYS A 396 18.53 -13.35 -6.41
CA CYS A 396 19.17 -14.14 -7.44
C CYS A 396 18.10 -14.70 -8.39
N ARG A 397 18.28 -14.51 -9.70
CA ARG A 397 17.38 -15.02 -10.74
C ARG A 397 17.57 -16.52 -10.98
N VAL A 398 17.46 -17.33 -9.93
CA VAL A 398 17.65 -18.80 -9.99
C VAL A 398 16.75 -19.43 -11.03
N TYR A 399 15.57 -18.87 -11.29
CA TYR A 399 14.62 -19.37 -12.28
C TYR A 399 15.21 -19.42 -13.72
N GLU A 400 16.14 -18.52 -14.07
CA GLU A 400 16.80 -18.57 -15.40
C GLU A 400 17.67 -19.83 -15.54
N THR A 401 18.45 -20.12 -14.51
CA THR A 401 19.24 -21.35 -14.44
C THR A 401 18.34 -22.59 -14.38
N LYS A 402 17.23 -22.53 -13.66
CA LYS A 402 16.26 -23.62 -13.56
C LYS A 402 15.59 -23.93 -14.90
N PHE A 403 15.35 -22.93 -15.75
CA PHE A 403 14.87 -23.16 -17.10
C PHE A 403 15.86 -24.02 -17.91
N ILE A 404 17.14 -23.68 -17.85
CA ILE A 404 18.20 -24.41 -18.55
C ILE A 404 18.33 -25.86 -18.00
N THR A 405 18.38 -26.02 -16.68
CA THR A 405 18.47 -27.33 -16.05
C THR A 405 17.23 -28.19 -16.30
N GLY A 406 16.06 -27.54 -16.41
CA GLY A 406 14.81 -28.17 -16.84
C GLY A 406 14.89 -28.70 -18.25
N ALA A 407 15.41 -27.91 -19.21
CA ALA A 407 15.61 -28.38 -20.59
C ALA A 407 16.56 -29.57 -20.64
N ILE A 408 17.67 -29.54 -19.91
CA ILE A 408 18.61 -30.68 -19.79
C ILE A 408 17.89 -31.90 -19.22
N ALA A 409 17.16 -31.75 -18.12
CA ALA A 409 16.41 -32.83 -17.49
C ALA A 409 15.36 -33.45 -18.42
N GLY A 410 14.62 -32.60 -19.15
CA GLY A 410 13.63 -33.05 -20.14
C GLY A 410 14.23 -33.82 -21.32
N ALA A 411 15.45 -33.45 -21.77
CA ALA A 411 16.19 -34.15 -22.81
C ALA A 411 16.78 -35.50 -22.32
N MET A 412 17.17 -35.57 -21.05
CA MET A 412 17.87 -36.72 -20.49
C MET A 412 16.96 -37.78 -19.86
N THR A 413 15.70 -37.43 -19.55
CA THR A 413 14.76 -38.41 -18.96
C THR A 413 14.50 -39.58 -19.92
N ARG A 414 14.49 -40.81 -19.38
CA ARG A 414 14.26 -42.02 -20.15
C ARG A 414 12.79 -42.43 -20.26
N ASN A 415 11.93 -41.83 -19.46
CA ASN A 415 10.52 -42.24 -19.33
C ASN A 415 9.56 -41.06 -19.22
N ASP A 416 9.94 -39.88 -19.73
CA ASP A 416 9.14 -38.65 -19.72
C ASP A 416 8.79 -38.16 -18.29
N ARG A 417 9.56 -38.56 -17.25
CA ARG A 417 9.36 -38.14 -15.85
C ARG A 417 10.61 -37.49 -15.30
N VAL A 418 10.45 -36.33 -14.71
CA VAL A 418 11.51 -35.57 -14.02
C VAL A 418 11.04 -35.13 -12.65
N GLY A 419 11.95 -35.09 -11.68
CA GLY A 419 11.67 -34.68 -10.32
C GLY A 419 12.18 -33.27 -10.02
N TYR A 420 11.47 -32.60 -9.18
CA TYR A 420 11.89 -31.31 -8.58
C TYR A 420 11.69 -31.34 -7.07
N VAL A 421 12.75 -31.07 -6.33
CA VAL A 421 12.70 -30.93 -4.88
C VAL A 421 12.90 -29.48 -4.54
N SER A 422 11.86 -28.85 -3.96
CA SER A 422 11.88 -27.49 -3.46
C SER A 422 11.91 -27.45 -1.92
N SER A 423 12.37 -26.35 -1.33
CA SER A 423 12.53 -26.26 0.13
C SER A 423 11.20 -25.97 0.82
N TYR A 424 10.63 -24.80 0.60
CA TYR A 424 9.40 -24.32 1.22
C TYR A 424 8.50 -23.62 0.18
N PRO A 425 7.17 -23.68 0.33
CA PRO A 425 6.24 -22.98 -0.57
C PRO A 425 6.19 -21.49 -0.24
N ILE A 426 7.30 -20.78 -0.46
CA ILE A 426 7.46 -19.34 -0.21
C ILE A 426 7.42 -18.55 -1.51
N PHE A 427 7.23 -17.23 -1.38
CA PHE A 427 7.23 -16.31 -2.52
C PHE A 427 8.56 -16.42 -3.31
N GLY A 428 8.46 -16.59 -4.62
CA GLY A 428 9.61 -16.77 -5.53
C GLY A 428 9.87 -18.22 -5.94
N GLU A 429 9.64 -19.20 -5.08
CA GLU A 429 9.81 -20.62 -5.40
C GLU A 429 8.96 -21.09 -6.61
N PRO A 430 7.68 -20.70 -6.76
CA PRO A 430 6.91 -21.05 -7.94
C PRO A 430 7.55 -20.59 -9.26
N ALA A 431 8.32 -19.51 -9.28
CA ALA A 431 9.00 -19.05 -10.48
C ALA A 431 10.10 -20.03 -10.91
N ALA A 432 10.88 -20.54 -9.96
CA ALA A 432 11.92 -21.54 -10.21
C ALA A 432 11.33 -22.90 -10.67
N ILE A 433 10.26 -23.36 -9.98
CA ILE A 433 9.53 -24.58 -10.32
C ILE A 433 8.95 -24.48 -11.74
N ASN A 434 8.26 -23.41 -12.06
CA ASN A 434 7.62 -23.19 -13.35
C ASN A 434 8.67 -23.06 -14.48
N ALA A 435 9.77 -22.36 -14.22
CA ALA A 435 10.87 -22.24 -15.19
C ALA A 435 11.48 -23.59 -15.52
N PHE A 436 11.74 -24.44 -14.52
CA PHE A 436 12.20 -25.82 -14.73
C PHE A 436 11.21 -26.62 -15.56
N ALA A 437 9.92 -26.56 -15.23
CA ALA A 437 8.88 -27.29 -15.97
C ALA A 437 8.75 -26.79 -17.40
N LEU A 438 8.84 -25.48 -17.64
CA LEU A 438 8.81 -24.90 -18.99
C LEU A 438 10.04 -25.32 -19.81
N GLY A 439 11.23 -25.28 -19.22
CA GLY A 439 12.45 -25.76 -19.85
C GLY A 439 12.36 -27.25 -20.25
N ALA A 440 11.90 -28.10 -19.34
CA ALA A 440 11.72 -29.52 -19.59
C ALA A 440 10.70 -29.79 -20.73
N ARG A 441 9.56 -29.07 -20.71
CA ARG A 441 8.53 -29.21 -21.74
C ARG A 441 8.93 -28.65 -23.09
N MET A 442 9.82 -27.69 -23.16
CA MET A 442 10.32 -27.13 -24.40
C MET A 442 11.01 -28.18 -25.26
N VAL A 443 11.77 -29.07 -24.64
CA VAL A 443 12.53 -30.12 -25.33
C VAL A 443 11.81 -31.48 -25.34
N ASN A 444 10.95 -31.72 -24.36
CA ASN A 444 10.14 -32.94 -24.27
C ASN A 444 8.68 -32.56 -23.91
N PRO A 445 7.79 -32.39 -24.91
CA PRO A 445 6.40 -31.99 -24.66
C PRO A 445 5.58 -32.98 -23.82
N ARG A 446 6.02 -34.25 -23.70
CA ARG A 446 5.33 -35.28 -22.91
C ARG A 446 5.79 -35.34 -21.47
N VAL A 447 6.84 -34.59 -21.11
CA VAL A 447 7.44 -34.66 -19.78
C VAL A 447 6.41 -34.32 -18.67
N ARG A 448 6.49 -35.10 -17.60
CA ARG A 448 5.77 -34.88 -16.36
C ARG A 448 6.75 -34.49 -15.27
N VAL A 449 6.52 -33.34 -14.65
CA VAL A 449 7.33 -32.85 -13.52
C VAL A 449 6.66 -33.25 -12.23
N GLU A 450 7.37 -33.99 -11.37
CA GLU A 450 6.91 -34.39 -10.04
C GLU A 450 7.59 -33.54 -8.98
N LEU A 451 6.81 -32.74 -8.26
CA LEU A 451 7.29 -31.87 -7.19
C LEU A 451 7.24 -32.55 -5.82
N ARG A 452 8.29 -32.35 -5.03
CA ARG A 452 8.35 -32.68 -3.60
C ARG A 452 8.88 -31.49 -2.82
N TRP A 453 8.41 -31.39 -1.58
CA TRP A 453 8.82 -30.34 -0.66
C TRP A 453 9.69 -30.92 0.45
N SER A 454 10.95 -30.50 0.56
CA SER A 454 11.87 -31.01 1.57
C SER A 454 11.48 -30.61 3.01
N CYS A 455 10.63 -29.60 3.17
CA CYS A 455 10.04 -29.27 4.47
C CYS A 455 9.02 -30.31 4.98
N THR A 456 8.49 -31.18 4.09
CA THR A 456 7.52 -32.22 4.47
C THR A 456 8.13 -33.62 4.58
N SER A 457 9.25 -33.87 3.90
CA SER A 457 9.96 -35.16 3.92
C SER A 457 11.45 -34.93 3.68
N ARG A 458 12.29 -35.70 4.40
CA ARG A 458 13.75 -35.70 4.18
C ARG A 458 14.16 -36.59 3.01
N ASP A 459 13.31 -37.56 2.66
CA ASP A 459 13.60 -38.60 1.67
C ASP A 459 13.00 -38.32 0.27
N CYS A 460 12.88 -37.02 -0.08
CA CYS A 460 12.24 -36.57 -1.31
C CYS A 460 12.81 -37.21 -2.59
N ALA A 461 14.14 -37.37 -2.66
CA ALA A 461 14.80 -37.97 -3.81
C ALA A 461 14.44 -39.45 -3.93
N ASP A 462 14.45 -40.20 -2.83
CA ASP A 462 14.08 -41.61 -2.82
C ASP A 462 12.58 -41.84 -3.07
N GLU A 463 11.72 -40.92 -2.61
CA GLU A 463 10.30 -40.94 -2.98
C GLU A 463 10.09 -40.78 -4.49
N LEU A 464 10.81 -39.86 -5.12
CA LEU A 464 10.76 -39.64 -6.56
C LEU A 464 11.28 -40.85 -7.33
N ARG A 465 12.40 -41.42 -6.88
CA ARG A 465 12.98 -42.67 -7.50
C ARG A 465 12.02 -43.85 -7.43
N ARG A 466 11.39 -44.08 -6.27
CA ARG A 466 10.35 -45.13 -6.10
C ARG A 466 9.16 -44.95 -7.04
N ARG A 467 8.93 -43.74 -7.53
CA ARG A 467 7.92 -43.42 -8.54
C ARG A 467 8.45 -43.50 -9.98
N GLY A 468 9.69 -43.95 -10.16
CA GLY A 468 10.33 -44.14 -11.45
C GLY A 468 10.94 -42.87 -12.05
N VAL A 469 11.15 -41.82 -11.25
CA VAL A 469 11.86 -40.62 -11.72
C VAL A 469 13.35 -40.90 -11.79
N THR A 470 13.96 -40.63 -12.96
CA THR A 470 15.40 -40.94 -13.21
C THR A 470 16.28 -39.69 -13.25
N VAL A 471 15.67 -38.49 -13.37
CA VAL A 471 16.39 -37.22 -13.34
C VAL A 471 15.73 -36.31 -12.33
N ILE A 472 16.47 -35.82 -11.34
CA ILE A 472 15.96 -35.07 -10.22
C ILE A 472 16.75 -33.76 -10.06
N SER A 473 16.07 -32.61 -10.11
CA SER A 473 16.60 -31.35 -9.59
C SER A 473 16.36 -31.32 -8.08
N ASN A 474 17.44 -31.40 -7.31
CA ASN A 474 17.36 -31.38 -5.86
C ASN A 474 17.37 -29.93 -5.34
N ARG A 475 17.29 -29.72 -4.01
CA ARG A 475 17.29 -28.41 -3.36
C ARG A 475 18.53 -27.56 -3.70
N ASP A 476 18.40 -26.26 -3.64
CA ASP A 476 19.42 -25.31 -4.08
C ASP A 476 20.26 -24.71 -2.94
N ALA A 477 20.01 -25.10 -1.68
CA ALA A 477 20.77 -24.64 -0.53
C ALA A 477 21.25 -25.81 0.33
N ALA A 478 22.53 -25.79 0.68
CA ALA A 478 23.13 -26.75 1.59
C ALA A 478 22.51 -26.66 3.00
N GLY A 479 22.32 -27.79 3.66
CA GLY A 479 21.98 -27.83 5.09
C GLY A 479 23.05 -27.17 5.96
N PRO A 480 22.74 -26.86 7.23
CA PRO A 480 23.69 -26.17 8.14
C PRO A 480 25.01 -26.92 8.35
N ASP A 481 24.96 -28.27 8.34
CA ASP A 481 26.11 -29.12 8.58
C ASP A 481 26.76 -29.62 7.29
N ALA A 482 26.23 -29.25 6.10
CA ALA A 482 26.76 -29.71 4.82
C ALA A 482 27.78 -28.71 4.25
N ASP A 483 28.78 -29.23 3.52
CA ASP A 483 29.64 -28.41 2.69
C ASP A 483 28.78 -27.71 1.61
N PRO A 484 29.00 -26.42 1.29
CA PRO A 484 28.32 -25.75 0.17
C PRO A 484 28.42 -26.47 -1.17
N TRP A 485 29.41 -27.32 -1.31
CA TRP A 485 29.66 -28.15 -2.49
C TRP A 485 29.18 -29.61 -2.33
N ASP A 486 28.39 -29.88 -1.28
CA ASP A 486 27.85 -31.22 -1.06
C ASP A 486 26.91 -31.64 -2.18
N PHE A 487 26.95 -32.93 -2.51
CA PHE A 487 26.20 -33.56 -3.61
C PHE A 487 24.67 -33.53 -3.48
N GLU A 488 24.14 -33.02 -2.39
CA GLU A 488 22.69 -32.76 -2.26
C GLU A 488 22.17 -31.60 -3.14
N LEU A 489 23.10 -30.76 -3.63
CA LEU A 489 22.77 -29.61 -4.47
C LEU A 489 22.83 -29.96 -5.95
N GLY A 490 21.93 -29.37 -6.74
CA GLY A 490 21.96 -29.45 -8.19
C GLY A 490 21.03 -30.49 -8.78
N THR A 491 21.37 -30.95 -10.00
CA THR A 491 20.60 -31.92 -10.77
C THR A 491 21.32 -33.24 -10.82
N PHE A 492 20.60 -34.33 -10.57
CA PHE A 492 21.11 -35.69 -10.49
C PHE A 492 20.41 -36.57 -11.51
N MET A 493 21.13 -37.56 -12.00
CA MET A 493 20.59 -38.60 -12.90
C MET A 493 20.95 -39.98 -12.36
N GLU A 494 20.03 -40.93 -12.49
CA GLU A 494 20.27 -42.32 -12.15
C GLU A 494 21.20 -42.95 -13.20
N ASN A 495 22.32 -43.52 -12.74
CA ASN A 495 23.27 -44.26 -13.60
C ASN A 495 22.79 -45.69 -13.89
N ALA A 496 23.58 -46.48 -14.62
CA ALA A 496 23.24 -47.84 -14.95
C ALA A 496 23.23 -48.80 -13.74
N ALA A 497 23.86 -48.44 -12.64
CA ALA A 497 23.85 -49.16 -11.38
C ALA A 497 22.68 -48.80 -10.45
N GLY A 498 21.82 -47.85 -10.85
CA GLY A 498 20.71 -47.38 -10.06
C GLY A 498 21.10 -46.32 -9.02
N GLU A 499 22.26 -45.69 -9.12
CA GLU A 499 22.74 -44.67 -8.21
C GLU A 499 22.48 -43.27 -8.79
N LEU A 500 22.09 -42.31 -7.94
CA LEU A 500 21.99 -40.91 -8.32
C LEU A 500 23.39 -40.29 -8.41
N VAL A 501 23.79 -39.89 -9.60
CA VAL A 501 25.05 -39.19 -9.84
C VAL A 501 24.78 -37.74 -10.30
N PRO A 502 25.58 -36.75 -9.87
CA PRO A 502 25.39 -35.37 -10.29
C PRO A 502 25.60 -35.26 -11.81
N LEU A 503 24.75 -34.44 -12.43
CA LEU A 503 24.95 -34.00 -13.81
C LEU A 503 26.11 -32.99 -13.82
N ALA A 504 27.33 -33.52 -13.89
CA ALA A 504 28.50 -32.68 -14.09
C ALA A 504 28.49 -32.17 -15.53
N LEU A 505 28.38 -30.87 -15.75
CA LEU A 505 28.78 -30.26 -17.00
C LEU A 505 30.30 -30.51 -17.16
N PRO A 506 30.76 -30.96 -18.31
CA PRO A 506 32.20 -31.04 -18.56
C PRO A 506 32.79 -29.64 -18.37
N ARG A 507 33.83 -29.54 -17.56
CA ARG A 507 34.59 -28.29 -17.32
C ARG A 507 35.21 -27.78 -18.60
#